data_6a3b20518a7ecc5d54ef5d3a769d89d8
#
_entry.id   6a3b20518a7ecc5d54ef5d3a769d89d8
#
_cell.length_a   1.000
_cell.length_b   1.000
_cell.length_c   1.000
_cell.angle_alpha   90.00
_cell.angle_beta   90.00
_cell.angle_gamma   90.00
#
_symmetry.space_group_name_H-M   'P 1'
#
loop_
_entity.id
_entity.type
_entity.pdbx_description
1 polymer ?
#
loop_
_entity_poly.entity_id
_entity_poly.type
_entity_poly.pdbx_seq_one_letter_code
_entity_poly.pdbx_strand_id
1 'polypeptide(L)'
;ELADVRGRPVIATGLVPDADAAISLQAAYVVPSGEGDLVAGTGDGNDWFGLHRELHEPFDEFTIQTGVDDLYLIEPAANTIVYSTAKDIDFGTSLLTGPQSGSALAVLIQSFDSSPEPGVAKVRDFTSYAAAGDEPSLFVAAPVYADGSLAGFVAMRIGPQRISSITTNNGSWTAEGQSGETYVVADDNLMRTDARPFLEDESAYLTTASDLGNVTESQLRAMRTFGTTVLFQPINDNDVDAALELEPSLAETTSYLGVEVLQ
;
A
#
# COMPACT_ATOMS: atom_id res chain seq x y z
N GLU A 1 -11.78 15.09 9.14
CA GLU A 1 -10.51 15.78 9.48
C GLU A 1 -9.39 14.82 9.22
N LEU A 2 -8.79 14.88 8.03
CA LEU A 2 -7.53 14.20 7.71
C LEU A 2 -6.41 14.96 8.43
N ALA A 3 -6.21 14.67 9.70
CA ALA A 3 -5.01 15.06 10.40
C ALA A 3 -3.92 14.05 10.01
N ASP A 4 -2.90 14.53 9.33
CA ASP A 4 -1.67 13.78 9.07
C ASP A 4 -1.22 13.07 10.36
N VAL A 5 -1.09 11.75 10.32
CA VAL A 5 -0.52 10.94 11.42
C VAL A 5 0.85 11.47 11.84
N ARG A 6 1.53 12.19 10.96
CA ARG A 6 2.78 12.92 11.18
C ARG A 6 2.62 14.30 11.84
N GLY A 7 1.39 14.70 12.20
CA GLY A 7 1.10 15.99 12.85
C GLY A 7 1.20 17.21 11.93
N ARG A 8 1.20 17.02 10.60
CA ARG A 8 1.20 18.10 9.62
C ARG A 8 -0.19 18.35 9.04
N PRO A 9 -0.63 19.61 8.83
CA PRO A 9 -1.90 19.88 8.20
C PRO A 9 -1.88 19.37 6.74
N VAL A 10 -2.85 18.52 6.38
CA VAL A 10 -3.07 18.13 4.99
C VAL A 10 -3.68 19.34 4.27
N ILE A 11 -2.98 19.87 3.29
CA ILE A 11 -3.49 20.96 2.46
C ILE A 11 -4.39 20.33 1.38
N ALA A 12 -5.68 20.28 1.65
CA ALA A 12 -6.67 19.66 0.76
C ALA A 12 -6.61 20.19 -0.69
N THR A 13 -6.23 21.45 -0.89
CA THR A 13 -6.07 22.06 -2.22
C THR A 13 -4.96 21.41 -3.05
N GLY A 14 -3.95 20.79 -2.43
CA GLY A 14 -2.89 20.07 -3.12
C GLY A 14 -3.31 18.66 -3.59
N LEU A 15 -4.48 18.19 -3.20
CA LEU A 15 -5.01 16.87 -3.57
C LEU A 15 -6.11 16.95 -4.65
N VAL A 16 -6.57 18.16 -4.98
CA VAL A 16 -7.59 18.37 -6.02
C VAL A 16 -6.90 18.38 -7.38
N PRO A 17 -7.38 17.58 -8.36
CA PRO A 17 -6.84 17.60 -9.71
C PRO A 17 -7.19 18.89 -10.45
N ASP A 18 -6.31 19.33 -11.34
CA ASP A 18 -6.53 20.53 -12.16
C ASP A 18 -7.29 20.25 -13.48
N ALA A 19 -7.36 18.99 -13.92
CA ALA A 19 -7.98 18.63 -15.18
C ALA A 19 -9.50 18.44 -15.03
N ASP A 20 -10.30 19.09 -15.88
CA ASP A 20 -11.77 19.02 -15.87
C ASP A 20 -12.28 17.57 -15.96
N ALA A 21 -11.64 16.72 -16.77
CA ALA A 21 -12.00 15.30 -16.88
C ALA A 21 -11.81 14.55 -15.55
N ALA A 22 -10.69 14.77 -14.86
CA ALA A 22 -10.41 14.18 -13.56
C ALA A 22 -11.40 14.68 -12.49
N ILE A 23 -11.70 15.97 -12.48
CA ILE A 23 -12.70 16.55 -11.58
C ILE A 23 -14.07 15.91 -11.82
N SER A 24 -14.46 15.74 -13.08
CA SER A 24 -15.74 15.12 -13.44
C SER A 24 -15.81 13.64 -13.01
N LEU A 25 -14.72 12.87 -13.21
CA LEU A 25 -14.64 11.47 -12.78
C LEU A 25 -14.68 11.37 -11.25
N GLN A 26 -13.92 12.20 -10.54
CA GLN A 26 -13.93 12.20 -9.09
C GLN A 26 -15.29 12.63 -8.51
N ALA A 27 -15.94 13.62 -9.13
CA ALA A 27 -17.28 14.02 -8.72
C ALA A 27 -18.31 12.90 -8.91
N ALA A 28 -18.12 12.04 -9.91
CA ALA A 28 -19.03 10.93 -10.18
C ALA A 28 -18.79 9.69 -9.30
N TYR A 29 -17.53 9.42 -8.90
CA TYR A 29 -17.14 8.16 -8.25
C TYR A 29 -16.48 8.30 -6.88
N VAL A 30 -15.77 9.40 -6.60
CA VAL A 30 -15.04 9.60 -5.34
C VAL A 30 -15.85 10.38 -4.32
N VAL A 31 -16.71 11.28 -4.77
CA VAL A 31 -17.53 12.19 -3.92
C VAL A 31 -18.94 11.66 -3.61
N PRO A 32 -19.41 10.51 -4.07
CA PRO A 32 -20.75 10.06 -3.71
C PRO A 32 -20.87 9.96 -2.20
N SER A 33 -21.69 10.76 -1.70
CA SER A 33 -22.07 10.78 -0.31
C SER A 33 -22.89 9.54 0.03
N GLY A 34 -22.30 8.62 0.78
CA GLY A 34 -22.99 7.47 1.32
C GLY A 34 -22.90 6.23 0.41
N GLU A 35 -23.44 5.12 0.89
CA GLU A 35 -23.45 3.78 0.30
C GLU A 35 -23.94 3.69 -1.17
N GLY A 36 -23.41 4.56 -2.02
CA GLY A 36 -23.67 4.60 -3.45
C GLY A 36 -22.87 3.51 -4.14
N ASP A 37 -23.56 2.80 -4.99
CA ASP A 37 -23.01 1.82 -5.90
C ASP A 37 -21.90 2.45 -6.78
N LEU A 38 -20.64 2.17 -6.45
CA LEU A 38 -19.46 2.62 -7.21
C LEU A 38 -19.51 2.15 -8.68
N VAL A 39 -20.34 1.15 -8.98
CA VAL A 39 -20.61 0.64 -10.32
C VAL A 39 -21.51 1.60 -11.11
N ALA A 40 -22.50 2.21 -10.46
CA ALA A 40 -23.51 2.98 -11.16
C ALA A 40 -23.00 4.32 -11.68
N GLY A 41 -22.07 4.99 -10.96
CA GLY A 41 -21.67 6.35 -11.27
C GLY A 41 -22.87 7.29 -11.44
N THR A 42 -22.68 8.57 -11.33
CA THR A 42 -23.75 9.55 -11.57
C THR A 42 -23.73 10.13 -13.00
N GLY A 43 -22.95 9.53 -13.89
CA GLY A 43 -22.73 10.02 -15.25
C GLY A 43 -23.85 9.63 -16.22
N ASP A 44 -24.05 10.45 -17.22
CA ASP A 44 -25.13 10.41 -18.21
C ASP A 44 -24.85 9.54 -19.46
N GLY A 45 -24.09 8.47 -19.28
CA GLY A 45 -24.00 7.41 -20.31
C GLY A 45 -23.04 7.70 -21.47
N ASN A 46 -21.91 8.36 -21.22
CA ASN A 46 -20.83 8.36 -22.18
C ASN A 46 -20.19 6.95 -22.28
N ASP A 47 -19.39 6.71 -23.32
CA ASP A 47 -18.79 5.41 -23.60
C ASP A 47 -17.95 4.87 -22.42
N TRP A 48 -17.33 5.77 -21.64
CA TRP A 48 -16.52 5.39 -20.49
C TRP A 48 -17.36 4.74 -19.38
N PHE A 49 -18.54 5.29 -19.04
CA PHE A 49 -19.43 4.71 -18.02
C PHE A 49 -19.98 3.34 -18.44
N GLY A 50 -20.24 3.15 -19.73
CA GLY A 50 -20.63 1.85 -20.27
C GLY A 50 -19.54 0.81 -20.07
N LEU A 51 -18.32 1.13 -20.45
CA LEU A 51 -17.14 0.25 -20.30
C LEU A 51 -16.80 0.00 -18.83
N HIS A 52 -16.86 1.02 -17.98
CA HIS A 52 -16.64 0.87 -16.55
C HIS A 52 -17.59 -0.16 -15.93
N ARG A 53 -18.87 -0.12 -16.29
CA ARG A 53 -19.87 -1.06 -15.76
C ARG A 53 -19.60 -2.51 -16.15
N GLU A 54 -19.01 -2.75 -17.32
CA GLU A 54 -18.64 -4.09 -17.77
C GLU A 54 -17.39 -4.62 -17.09
N LEU A 55 -16.42 -3.73 -16.79
CA LEU A 55 -15.11 -4.10 -16.28
C LEU A 55 -15.02 -4.10 -14.74
N HIS A 56 -15.88 -3.35 -14.05
CA HIS A 56 -15.71 -3.14 -12.61
C HIS A 56 -15.96 -4.42 -11.82
N GLU A 57 -17.03 -5.14 -12.08
CA GLU A 57 -17.37 -6.37 -11.35
C GLU A 57 -16.25 -7.42 -11.39
N PRO A 58 -15.67 -7.82 -12.55
CA PRO A 58 -14.57 -8.77 -12.56
C PRO A 58 -13.27 -8.26 -11.92
N PHE A 59 -12.98 -6.97 -11.95
CA PHE A 59 -11.80 -6.42 -11.28
C PHE A 59 -11.99 -6.31 -9.78
N ASP A 60 -13.17 -5.94 -9.32
CA ASP A 60 -13.53 -5.93 -7.91
C ASP A 60 -13.49 -7.34 -7.32
N GLU A 61 -14.07 -8.32 -8.01
CA GLU A 61 -13.99 -9.74 -7.63
C GLU A 61 -12.53 -10.21 -7.55
N PHE A 62 -11.67 -9.80 -8.49
CA PHE A 62 -10.25 -10.11 -8.45
C PHE A 62 -9.57 -9.50 -7.20
N THR A 63 -9.83 -8.24 -6.85
CA THR A 63 -9.25 -7.62 -5.64
C THR A 63 -9.70 -8.32 -4.37
N ILE A 64 -10.98 -8.69 -4.27
CA ILE A 64 -11.53 -9.46 -3.15
C ILE A 64 -10.85 -10.83 -3.03
N GLN A 65 -10.73 -11.57 -4.13
CA GLN A 65 -10.14 -12.93 -4.13
C GLN A 65 -8.64 -12.93 -3.83
N THR A 66 -7.92 -11.91 -4.30
CA THR A 66 -6.47 -11.82 -4.10
C THR A 66 -6.09 -11.10 -2.81
N GLY A 67 -7.00 -10.32 -2.22
CA GLY A 67 -6.73 -9.49 -1.04
C GLY A 67 -5.81 -8.31 -1.34
N VAL A 68 -5.81 -7.80 -2.58
CA VAL A 68 -5.19 -6.51 -2.92
C VAL A 68 -6.19 -5.38 -2.66
N ASP A 69 -5.69 -4.22 -2.24
CA ASP A 69 -6.57 -3.12 -1.82
C ASP A 69 -7.08 -2.29 -2.99
N ASP A 70 -6.33 -2.24 -4.08
CA ASP A 70 -6.75 -1.55 -5.30
C ASP A 70 -6.06 -2.13 -6.54
N LEU A 71 -6.75 -2.04 -7.68
CA LEU A 71 -6.22 -2.35 -9.00
C LEU A 71 -6.39 -1.12 -9.89
N TYR A 72 -5.29 -0.72 -10.51
CA TYR A 72 -5.22 0.46 -11.39
C TYR A 72 -4.99 0.06 -12.83
N LEU A 73 -5.66 0.77 -13.76
CA LEU A 73 -5.24 0.86 -15.16
C LEU A 73 -4.73 2.28 -15.42
N ILE A 74 -3.53 2.36 -16.02
CA ILE A 74 -2.82 3.61 -16.20
C ILE A 74 -2.48 3.75 -17.69
N GLU A 75 -2.95 4.83 -18.33
CA GLU A 75 -2.62 5.12 -19.73
C GLU A 75 -1.18 5.63 -19.85
N PRO A 76 -0.45 5.33 -20.95
CA PRO A 76 0.99 5.52 -21.00
C PRO A 76 1.46 6.93 -21.39
N ALA A 77 0.60 7.80 -21.95
CA ALA A 77 1.03 9.09 -22.48
C ALA A 77 1.28 10.14 -21.38
N ALA A 78 0.34 10.25 -20.44
CA ALA A 78 0.43 11.15 -19.28
C ALA A 78 0.49 10.38 -17.95
N ASN A 79 0.58 9.04 -18.01
CA ASN A 79 0.47 8.15 -16.86
C ASN A 79 -0.77 8.47 -16.00
N THR A 80 -1.91 8.66 -16.68
CA THR A 80 -3.18 8.96 -16.01
C THR A 80 -3.81 7.67 -15.49
N ILE A 81 -4.26 7.67 -14.25
CA ILE A 81 -5.05 6.57 -13.68
C ILE A 81 -6.45 6.63 -14.32
N VAL A 82 -6.67 5.83 -15.35
CA VAL A 82 -7.96 5.79 -16.07
C VAL A 82 -8.98 4.85 -15.43
N TYR A 83 -8.52 3.97 -14.55
CA TYR A 83 -9.37 3.08 -13.76
C TYR A 83 -8.71 2.78 -12.42
N SER A 84 -9.52 2.63 -11.38
CA SER A 84 -9.17 2.14 -10.04
C SER A 84 -10.38 1.35 -9.51
N THR A 85 -10.16 0.29 -8.76
CA THR A 85 -11.25 -0.42 -8.09
C THR A 85 -11.74 0.36 -6.86
N ALA A 86 -10.83 0.87 -6.04
CA ALA A 86 -11.17 1.60 -4.81
C ALA A 86 -11.74 3.01 -5.06
N LYS A 87 -11.42 3.62 -6.21
CA LYS A 87 -11.87 4.99 -6.54
C LYS A 87 -11.42 6.03 -5.51
N ASP A 88 -10.17 5.93 -5.06
CA ASP A 88 -9.56 6.91 -4.18
C ASP A 88 -9.31 8.25 -4.90
N ILE A 89 -8.81 9.26 -4.19
CA ILE A 89 -8.62 10.64 -4.71
C ILE A 89 -7.56 10.76 -5.80
N ASP A 90 -6.81 9.72 -6.10
CA ASP A 90 -5.87 9.62 -7.23
C ASP A 90 -6.55 9.24 -8.55
N PHE A 91 -7.76 8.70 -8.49
CA PHE A 91 -8.53 8.31 -9.68
C PHE A 91 -8.73 9.48 -10.65
N GLY A 92 -8.44 9.27 -11.92
CA GLY A 92 -8.50 10.28 -12.97
C GLY A 92 -7.31 11.25 -13.00
N THR A 93 -6.32 11.12 -12.09
CA THR A 93 -5.18 12.02 -12.02
C THR A 93 -3.96 11.50 -12.79
N SER A 94 -3.09 12.42 -13.22
CA SER A 94 -1.81 12.08 -13.85
C SER A 94 -0.74 11.82 -12.78
N LEU A 95 -0.04 10.71 -12.92
CA LEU A 95 1.15 10.38 -12.12
C LEU A 95 2.42 11.13 -12.56
N LEU A 96 2.37 11.90 -13.67
CA LEU A 96 3.46 12.78 -14.09
C LEU A 96 3.34 14.18 -13.51
N THR A 97 2.13 14.74 -13.49
CA THR A 97 1.92 16.17 -13.16
C THR A 97 0.83 16.40 -12.11
N GLY A 98 0.04 15.37 -11.77
CA GLY A 98 -1.06 15.48 -10.82
C GLY A 98 -0.60 15.46 -9.35
N PRO A 99 -1.56 15.51 -8.42
CA PRO A 99 -1.30 15.54 -6.98
C PRO A 99 -0.44 14.38 -6.46
N GLN A 100 -0.50 13.22 -7.14
CA GLN A 100 0.22 12.01 -6.75
C GLN A 100 1.53 11.80 -7.55
N SER A 101 2.04 12.81 -8.28
CA SER A 101 3.25 12.69 -9.11
C SER A 101 4.53 12.36 -8.33
N GLY A 102 4.56 12.60 -7.03
CA GLY A 102 5.66 12.20 -6.13
C GLY A 102 5.41 10.90 -5.36
N SER A 103 4.32 10.19 -5.60
CA SER A 103 3.97 8.97 -4.87
C SER A 103 4.83 7.78 -5.28
N ALA A 104 4.81 6.72 -4.45
CA ALA A 104 5.48 5.46 -4.79
C ALA A 104 4.94 4.83 -6.07
N LEU A 105 3.63 4.93 -6.32
CA LEU A 105 3.02 4.48 -7.57
C LEU A 105 3.58 5.27 -8.77
N ALA A 106 3.68 6.59 -8.65
CA ALA A 106 4.24 7.43 -9.72
C ALA A 106 5.70 7.07 -10.01
N VAL A 107 6.52 6.92 -8.96
CA VAL A 107 7.93 6.50 -9.09
C VAL A 107 8.04 5.12 -9.75
N LEU A 108 7.17 4.18 -9.39
CA LEU A 108 7.14 2.83 -9.98
C LEU A 108 6.84 2.90 -11.48
N ILE A 109 5.77 3.57 -11.87
CA ILE A 109 5.38 3.70 -13.29
C ILE A 109 6.45 4.43 -14.10
N GLN A 110 7.01 5.51 -13.58
CA GLN A 110 8.09 6.27 -14.24
C GLN A 110 9.42 5.48 -14.30
N SER A 111 9.58 4.42 -13.53
CA SER A 111 10.76 3.55 -13.59
C SER A 111 10.78 2.64 -14.82
N PHE A 112 9.66 2.45 -15.51
CA PHE A 112 9.63 1.68 -16.74
C PHE A 112 10.25 2.47 -17.90
N ASP A 113 10.96 1.76 -18.76
CA ASP A 113 11.52 2.34 -19.98
C ASP A 113 10.39 2.69 -20.98
N SER A 114 10.71 3.47 -22.00
CA SER A 114 9.74 3.83 -23.06
C SER A 114 9.21 2.63 -23.87
N SER A 115 9.88 1.49 -23.79
CA SER A 115 9.48 0.21 -24.38
C SER A 115 9.75 -0.90 -23.39
N PRO A 116 8.96 -0.99 -22.31
CA PRO A 116 9.18 -1.97 -21.25
C PRO A 116 9.00 -3.40 -21.78
N GLU A 117 9.76 -4.34 -21.24
CA GLU A 117 9.68 -5.74 -21.64
C GLU A 117 8.32 -6.33 -21.25
N PRO A 118 7.58 -6.98 -22.19
CA PRO A 118 6.31 -7.63 -21.85
C PRO A 118 6.46 -8.72 -20.80
N GLY A 119 5.55 -8.73 -19.84
CA GLY A 119 5.52 -9.73 -18.76
C GLY A 119 6.49 -9.47 -17.60
N VAL A 120 7.29 -8.42 -17.66
CA VAL A 120 8.17 -8.02 -16.55
C VAL A 120 7.42 -7.10 -15.61
N ALA A 121 7.18 -7.59 -14.39
CA ALA A 121 6.62 -6.78 -13.31
C ALA A 121 7.73 -6.11 -12.48
N LYS A 122 7.45 -4.91 -11.98
CA LYS A 122 8.27 -4.20 -11.01
C LYS A 122 7.51 -4.02 -9.71
N VAL A 123 8.27 -3.91 -8.61
CA VAL A 123 7.73 -3.73 -7.26
C VAL A 123 8.30 -2.44 -6.67
N ARG A 124 7.47 -1.72 -5.92
CA ARG A 124 7.89 -0.61 -5.08
C ARG A 124 7.50 -0.91 -3.64
N ASP A 125 8.48 -0.86 -2.77
CA ASP A 125 8.35 -1.14 -1.34
C ASP A 125 7.34 -0.22 -0.63
N PHE A 126 6.89 -0.63 0.55
CA PHE A 126 5.95 0.11 1.37
C PHE A 126 6.38 1.56 1.58
N THR A 127 5.43 2.45 1.37
CA THR A 127 5.49 3.86 1.76
C THR A 127 4.10 4.31 2.19
N SER A 128 4.02 5.41 2.93
CA SER A 128 2.74 6.07 3.17
C SER A 128 2.15 6.57 1.84
N TYR A 129 0.88 6.26 1.57
CA TYR A 129 0.19 6.65 0.34
C TYR A 129 -0.95 7.61 0.62
N ALA A 130 -0.77 8.87 0.22
CA ALA A 130 -1.71 9.94 0.56
C ALA A 130 -3.13 9.74 0.00
N ALA A 131 -3.27 9.10 -1.17
CA ALA A 131 -4.58 8.81 -1.75
C ALA A 131 -5.38 7.80 -0.91
N ALA A 132 -4.70 6.88 -0.23
CA ALA A 132 -5.30 5.93 0.69
C ALA A 132 -5.23 6.40 2.16
N GLY A 133 -5.31 7.69 2.42
CA GLY A 133 -5.32 8.23 3.78
C GLY A 133 -4.00 8.08 4.55
N ASP A 134 -2.88 8.02 3.86
CA ASP A 134 -1.53 7.78 4.40
C ASP A 134 -1.25 6.34 4.86
N GLU A 135 -2.10 5.37 4.54
CA GLU A 135 -1.84 3.96 4.83
C GLU A 135 -0.54 3.46 4.19
N PRO A 136 0.23 2.60 4.90
CA PRO A 136 1.34 1.89 4.29
C PRO A 136 0.90 1.08 3.08
N SER A 137 1.50 1.35 1.93
CA SER A 137 1.12 0.74 0.65
C SER A 137 2.34 0.30 -0.14
N LEU A 138 2.33 -0.94 -0.59
CA LEU A 138 3.28 -1.52 -1.53
C LEU A 138 2.62 -1.56 -2.92
N PHE A 139 3.40 -1.33 -3.96
CA PHE A 139 2.90 -1.35 -5.33
C PHE A 139 3.62 -2.37 -6.19
N VAL A 140 2.85 -3.07 -7.02
CA VAL A 140 3.34 -3.92 -8.10
C VAL A 140 2.76 -3.41 -9.39
N ALA A 141 3.55 -3.30 -10.45
CA ALA A 141 3.06 -2.89 -11.76
C ALA A 141 3.71 -3.68 -12.89
N ALA A 142 2.96 -3.84 -13.99
CA ALA A 142 3.43 -4.47 -15.21
C ALA A 142 2.88 -3.74 -16.46
N PRO A 143 3.63 -3.73 -17.59
CA PRO A 143 3.14 -3.17 -18.82
C PRO A 143 2.08 -4.07 -19.48
N VAL A 144 1.09 -3.45 -20.09
CA VAL A 144 0.04 -4.09 -20.88
C VAL A 144 0.21 -3.73 -22.35
N TYR A 145 0.22 -4.74 -23.22
CA TYR A 145 0.37 -4.58 -24.67
C TYR A 145 -0.91 -4.99 -25.39
N ALA A 146 -1.28 -4.21 -26.39
CA ALA A 146 -2.34 -4.54 -27.35
C ALA A 146 -1.80 -4.36 -28.76
N ASP A 147 -2.01 -5.34 -29.62
CA ASP A 147 -1.56 -5.33 -31.02
C ASP A 147 -0.07 -4.98 -31.21
N GLY A 148 0.77 -5.43 -30.25
CA GLY A 148 2.22 -5.19 -30.26
C GLY A 148 2.66 -3.80 -29.81
N SER A 149 1.74 -2.95 -29.39
CA SER A 149 2.02 -1.61 -28.84
C SER A 149 1.71 -1.52 -27.37
N LEU A 150 2.48 -0.72 -26.63
CA LEU A 150 2.19 -0.44 -25.20
C LEU A 150 0.83 0.25 -25.10
N ALA A 151 -0.13 -0.44 -24.50
CA ALA A 151 -1.47 0.09 -24.25
C ALA A 151 -1.56 0.84 -22.90
N GLY A 152 -0.70 0.47 -21.93
CA GLY A 152 -0.67 1.08 -20.63
C GLY A 152 0.02 0.21 -19.59
N PHE A 153 -0.32 0.44 -18.34
CA PHE A 153 0.15 -0.35 -17.21
C PHE A 153 -1.03 -0.84 -16.37
N VAL A 154 -0.91 -2.04 -15.85
CA VAL A 154 -1.72 -2.50 -14.72
C VAL A 154 -0.87 -2.37 -13.46
N ALA A 155 -1.45 -1.84 -12.39
CA ALA A 155 -0.80 -1.79 -11.09
C ALA A 155 -1.74 -2.27 -10.00
N MET A 156 -1.17 -2.75 -8.90
CA MET A 156 -1.91 -3.18 -7.70
C MET A 156 -1.33 -2.49 -6.48
N ARG A 157 -2.19 -2.02 -5.60
CA ARG A 157 -1.87 -1.57 -4.25
C ARG A 157 -2.08 -2.72 -3.28
N ILE A 158 -1.09 -2.98 -2.44
CA ILE A 158 -1.09 -4.08 -1.49
C ILE A 158 -0.81 -3.51 -0.10
N GLY A 159 -1.73 -3.71 0.82
CA GLY A 159 -1.59 -3.29 2.21
C GLY A 159 -0.82 -4.29 3.06
N PRO A 160 -0.46 -3.88 4.29
CA PRO A 160 0.27 -4.71 5.24
C PRO A 160 -0.41 -6.06 5.54
N GLN A 161 -1.72 -6.05 5.68
CA GLN A 161 -2.52 -7.23 6.06
C GLN A 161 -2.33 -8.38 5.07
N ARG A 162 -2.22 -8.07 3.77
CA ARG A 162 -2.01 -9.09 2.75
C ARG A 162 -0.64 -9.76 2.89
N ILE A 163 0.40 -8.99 3.10
CA ILE A 163 1.76 -9.53 3.30
C ILE A 163 1.83 -10.30 4.62
N SER A 164 1.30 -9.74 5.69
CA SER A 164 1.24 -10.39 7.00
C SER A 164 0.45 -11.70 6.96
N SER A 165 -0.64 -11.78 6.19
CA SER A 165 -1.39 -13.03 6.03
C SER A 165 -0.57 -14.14 5.39
N ILE A 166 0.35 -13.80 4.48
CA ILE A 166 1.24 -14.78 3.84
C ILE A 166 2.30 -15.26 4.82
N THR A 167 2.99 -14.35 5.50
CA THR A 167 4.08 -14.68 6.44
C THR A 167 3.59 -15.43 7.67
N THR A 168 2.38 -15.14 8.14
CA THR A 168 1.78 -15.79 9.32
C THR A 168 0.95 -17.04 8.99
N ASN A 169 0.83 -17.40 7.71
CA ASN A 169 -0.09 -18.43 7.24
C ASN A 169 -1.53 -18.18 7.75
N ASN A 170 -2.04 -16.97 7.50
CA ASN A 170 -3.35 -16.48 7.98
C ASN A 170 -3.50 -16.57 9.51
N GLY A 171 -2.45 -16.23 10.26
CA GLY A 171 -2.45 -16.22 11.72
C GLY A 171 -2.36 -17.59 12.38
N SER A 172 -2.04 -18.66 11.62
CA SER A 172 -1.93 -20.01 12.19
C SER A 172 -0.59 -20.29 12.86
N TRP A 173 0.46 -19.55 12.53
CA TRP A 173 1.82 -19.64 13.12
C TRP A 173 2.38 -21.06 13.19
N THR A 174 2.01 -21.92 12.24
CA THR A 174 2.33 -23.36 12.30
C THR A 174 3.81 -23.67 12.19
N ALA A 175 4.56 -22.83 11.50
CA ALA A 175 6.02 -23.01 11.34
C ALA A 175 6.80 -22.50 12.56
N GLU A 176 6.31 -21.47 13.21
CA GLU A 176 6.97 -20.73 14.29
C GLU A 176 6.68 -21.29 15.69
N GLY A 177 5.74 -22.22 15.81
CA GLY A 177 5.33 -22.77 17.10
C GLY A 177 4.57 -21.78 17.98
N GLN A 178 4.72 -21.89 19.31
CA GLN A 178 3.95 -21.11 20.29
C GLN A 178 4.44 -19.67 20.46
N SER A 179 5.72 -19.40 20.27
CA SER A 179 6.33 -18.08 20.55
C SER A 179 7.24 -17.56 19.44
N GLY A 180 7.47 -18.35 18.38
CA GLY A 180 8.31 -17.93 17.28
C GLY A 180 7.60 -16.89 16.39
N GLU A 181 8.39 -16.11 15.69
CA GLU A 181 7.94 -15.05 14.79
C GLU A 181 8.83 -15.02 13.56
N THR A 182 8.23 -14.76 12.40
CA THR A 182 8.92 -14.42 11.17
C THR A 182 8.50 -13.04 10.73
N TYR A 183 9.45 -12.14 10.53
CA TYR A 183 9.18 -10.80 10.02
C TYR A 183 10.18 -10.42 8.93
N VAL A 184 9.77 -9.49 8.08
CA VAL A 184 10.58 -8.89 7.01
C VAL A 184 10.95 -7.48 7.43
N VAL A 185 12.22 -7.13 7.24
CA VAL A 185 12.79 -5.80 7.52
C VAL A 185 13.47 -5.27 6.26
N ALA A 186 13.41 -3.96 6.02
CA ALA A 186 14.15 -3.33 4.95
C ALA A 186 15.38 -2.56 5.47
N ASP A 187 16.11 -1.92 4.56
CA ASP A 187 17.35 -1.18 4.81
C ASP A 187 17.19 0.08 5.69
N ASP A 188 15.96 0.49 5.94
CA ASP A 188 15.62 1.54 6.91
C ASP A 188 15.40 0.99 8.33
N ASN A 189 15.63 -0.30 8.56
CA ASN A 189 15.38 -1.03 9.79
C ASN A 189 13.92 -0.99 10.26
N LEU A 190 12.97 -0.76 9.38
CA LEU A 190 11.55 -0.82 9.70
C LEU A 190 10.91 -2.12 9.22
N MET A 191 9.97 -2.65 9.99
CA MET A 191 9.21 -3.84 9.61
C MET A 191 8.43 -3.64 8.32
N ARG A 192 8.31 -4.72 7.52
CA ARG A 192 7.50 -4.85 6.31
C ARG A 192 6.39 -5.88 6.46
N THR A 193 6.32 -6.53 7.61
CA THR A 193 5.24 -7.42 8.05
C THR A 193 4.80 -7.00 9.44
N ASP A 194 3.59 -7.38 9.85
CA ASP A 194 3.14 -7.09 11.20
C ASP A 194 3.83 -7.97 12.22
N ALA A 195 4.14 -7.38 13.36
CA ALA A 195 4.64 -8.09 14.52
C ALA A 195 3.59 -9.07 15.05
N ARG A 196 3.98 -10.35 15.29
CA ARG A 196 3.06 -11.34 15.85
C ARG A 196 2.43 -10.90 17.16
N PRO A 197 3.17 -10.38 18.15
CA PRO A 197 2.56 -9.91 19.40
C PRO A 197 1.54 -8.79 19.21
N PHE A 198 1.72 -7.93 18.17
CA PHE A 198 0.75 -6.91 17.81
C PHE A 198 -0.55 -7.52 17.29
N LEU A 199 -0.45 -8.52 16.42
CA LEU A 199 -1.62 -9.22 15.87
C LEU A 199 -2.36 -10.06 16.93
N GLU A 200 -1.65 -10.57 17.94
CA GLU A 200 -2.24 -11.34 19.04
C GLU A 200 -2.91 -10.46 20.11
N ASP A 201 -2.27 -9.34 20.50
CA ASP A 201 -2.80 -8.37 21.46
C ASP A 201 -2.20 -6.97 21.22
N GLU A 202 -2.87 -6.19 20.38
CA GLU A 202 -2.46 -4.82 20.02
C GLU A 202 -2.26 -3.95 21.27
N SER A 203 -3.16 -4.03 22.26
CA SER A 203 -3.13 -3.17 23.45
C SER A 203 -1.93 -3.48 24.33
N ALA A 204 -1.66 -4.76 24.58
CA ALA A 204 -0.49 -5.19 25.34
C ALA A 204 0.81 -4.84 24.61
N TYR A 205 0.85 -5.06 23.29
CA TYR A 205 1.99 -4.70 22.46
C TYR A 205 2.33 -3.22 22.53
N LEU A 206 1.36 -2.33 22.30
CA LEU A 206 1.57 -0.88 22.31
C LEU A 206 1.99 -0.36 23.67
N THR A 207 1.51 -0.97 24.75
CA THR A 207 1.93 -0.66 26.12
C THR A 207 3.40 -1.03 26.31
N THR A 208 3.78 -2.26 25.95
CA THR A 208 5.16 -2.74 26.07
C THR A 208 6.13 -1.90 25.24
N ALA A 209 5.78 -1.61 23.97
CA ALA A 209 6.61 -0.80 23.08
C ALA A 209 6.80 0.64 23.61
N SER A 210 5.75 1.22 24.21
CA SER A 210 5.82 2.51 24.88
C SER A 210 6.75 2.49 26.08
N ASP A 211 6.63 1.47 26.94
CA ASP A 211 7.42 1.36 28.17
C ASP A 211 8.92 1.13 27.88
N LEU A 212 9.23 0.42 26.81
CA LEU A 212 10.61 0.22 26.34
C LEU A 212 11.22 1.49 25.72
N GLY A 213 10.39 2.40 25.24
CA GLY A 213 10.84 3.67 24.64
C GLY A 213 11.60 3.50 23.30
N ASN A 214 11.45 2.35 22.64
CA ASN A 214 12.07 2.08 21.33
C ASN A 214 11.24 2.54 20.15
N VAL A 215 10.03 3.03 20.38
CA VAL A 215 9.13 3.64 19.40
C VAL A 215 8.71 5.03 19.87
N THR A 216 8.51 5.93 18.94
CA THR A 216 8.05 7.30 19.23
C THR A 216 6.54 7.35 19.42
N GLU A 217 6.03 8.39 20.07
CA GLU A 217 4.60 8.66 20.20
C GLU A 217 3.87 8.78 18.84
N SER A 218 4.56 9.27 17.82
CA SER A 218 4.01 9.33 16.46
C SER A 218 3.87 7.95 15.83
N GLN A 219 4.84 7.06 16.04
CA GLN A 219 4.77 5.68 15.58
C GLN A 219 3.67 4.90 16.30
N LEU A 220 3.55 5.04 17.63
CA LEU A 220 2.46 4.41 18.39
C LEU A 220 1.07 4.85 17.92
N ARG A 221 0.91 6.15 17.62
CA ARG A 221 -0.34 6.65 17.02
C ARG A 221 -0.60 6.05 15.64
N ALA A 222 0.43 5.98 14.80
CA ALA A 222 0.31 5.42 13.48
C ALA A 222 -0.09 3.94 13.53
N MET A 223 0.54 3.15 14.39
CA MET A 223 0.18 1.74 14.61
C MET A 223 -1.30 1.59 15.01
N ARG A 224 -1.80 2.41 15.94
CA ARG A 224 -3.22 2.42 16.31
C ARG A 224 -4.15 2.86 15.20
N THR A 225 -3.75 3.87 14.43
CA THR A 225 -4.59 4.44 13.38
C THR A 225 -4.75 3.49 12.21
N PHE A 226 -3.67 2.82 11.81
CA PHE A 226 -3.64 1.95 10.65
C PHE A 226 -3.76 0.45 10.99
N GLY A 227 -3.73 0.08 12.27
CA GLY A 227 -3.81 -1.31 12.71
C GLY A 227 -2.63 -2.16 12.20
N THR A 228 -1.42 -1.60 12.15
CA THR A 228 -0.23 -2.27 11.60
C THR A 228 1.06 -1.75 12.24
N THR A 229 2.07 -2.61 12.32
CA THR A 229 3.44 -2.24 12.71
C THR A 229 4.35 -1.92 11.51
N VAL A 230 3.89 -2.20 10.30
CA VAL A 230 4.62 -1.95 9.04
C VAL A 230 4.94 -0.47 8.88
N LEU A 231 6.21 -0.15 8.62
CA LEU A 231 6.79 1.20 8.58
C LEU A 231 6.87 1.94 9.93
N PHE A 232 6.40 1.34 11.02
CA PHE A 232 6.33 2.04 12.32
C PHE A 232 7.14 1.36 13.42
N GLN A 233 7.37 0.03 13.34
CA GLN A 233 8.21 -0.68 14.29
C GLN A 233 9.66 -0.73 13.79
N PRO A 234 10.61 -0.05 14.47
CA PRO A 234 12.02 -0.20 14.18
C PRO A 234 12.58 -1.49 14.78
N ILE A 235 13.50 -2.11 14.06
CA ILE A 235 14.31 -3.25 14.49
C ILE A 235 15.77 -2.82 14.42
N ASN A 236 16.44 -2.83 15.56
CA ASN A 236 17.82 -2.35 15.66
C ASN A 236 18.67 -3.41 16.39
N ASP A 237 18.88 -4.56 15.76
CA ASP A 237 19.73 -5.60 16.27
C ASP A 237 20.76 -6.06 15.23
N ASN A 238 21.84 -6.70 15.72
CA ASN A 238 22.97 -7.13 14.88
C ASN A 238 22.57 -8.21 13.86
N ASP A 239 21.53 -9.00 14.18
CA ASP A 239 21.10 -10.10 13.31
C ASP A 239 20.32 -9.55 12.11
N VAL A 240 19.60 -8.41 12.27
CA VAL A 240 19.00 -7.67 11.17
C VAL A 240 20.07 -7.14 10.24
N ASP A 241 21.15 -6.56 10.75
CA ASP A 241 22.25 -6.08 9.94
C ASP A 241 22.86 -7.22 9.11
N ALA A 242 23.10 -8.41 9.74
CA ALA A 242 23.58 -9.59 9.03
C ALA A 242 22.59 -10.10 7.97
N ALA A 243 21.30 -10.06 8.27
CA ALA A 243 20.25 -10.45 7.32
C ALA A 243 20.17 -9.50 6.11
N LEU A 244 20.36 -8.20 6.30
CA LEU A 244 20.43 -7.21 5.22
C LEU A 244 21.67 -7.40 4.34
N GLU A 245 22.77 -7.89 4.90
CA GLU A 245 23.97 -8.29 4.17
C GLU A 245 23.86 -9.68 3.52
N LEU A 246 22.70 -10.34 3.66
CA LEU A 246 22.42 -11.72 3.18
C LEU A 246 23.33 -12.78 3.82
N GLU A 247 23.78 -12.54 5.03
CA GLU A 247 24.58 -13.47 5.82
C GLU A 247 23.68 -14.21 6.84
N PRO A 248 23.45 -15.53 6.69
CA PRO A 248 22.70 -16.28 7.69
C PRO A 248 23.42 -16.26 9.04
N SER A 249 22.71 -15.90 10.08
CA SER A 249 23.18 -15.95 11.45
C SER A 249 22.24 -16.74 12.35
N LEU A 250 22.72 -17.19 13.50
CA LEU A 250 21.90 -17.77 14.57
C LEU A 250 22.55 -17.40 15.89
N ALA A 251 21.91 -16.57 16.67
CA ALA A 251 22.43 -16.09 17.94
C ALA A 251 21.33 -15.94 19.00
N GLU A 252 21.72 -16.00 20.27
CA GLU A 252 20.88 -15.52 21.38
C GLU A 252 20.98 -14.01 21.43
N THR A 253 19.85 -13.32 21.28
CA THR A 253 19.77 -11.86 21.24
C THR A 253 18.55 -11.36 22.00
N THR A 254 18.49 -10.05 22.24
CA THR A 254 17.32 -9.40 22.82
C THR A 254 16.46 -8.83 21.71
N SER A 255 15.22 -9.30 21.59
CA SER A 255 14.29 -8.84 20.56
C SER A 255 13.92 -7.36 20.72
N TYR A 256 13.25 -6.83 19.71
CA TYR A 256 12.69 -5.46 19.72
C TYR A 256 11.66 -5.21 20.84
N LEU A 257 11.14 -6.26 21.50
CA LEU A 257 10.30 -6.18 22.69
C LEU A 257 11.06 -6.44 24.00
N GLY A 258 12.39 -6.46 23.98
CA GLY A 258 13.19 -6.63 25.18
C GLY A 258 13.19 -8.06 25.75
N VAL A 259 12.79 -9.06 24.98
CA VAL A 259 12.76 -10.47 25.35
C VAL A 259 13.99 -11.18 24.77
N GLU A 260 14.62 -12.06 25.56
CA GLU A 260 15.69 -12.91 25.03
C GLU A 260 15.11 -13.96 24.09
N VAL A 261 15.65 -14.03 22.88
CA VAL A 261 15.23 -14.91 21.80
C VAL A 261 16.43 -15.56 21.10
N LEU A 262 16.17 -16.63 20.38
CA LEU A 262 17.11 -17.19 19.42
C LEU A 262 16.72 -16.69 18.02
N GLN A 263 17.56 -15.92 17.38
CA GLN A 263 17.34 -15.29 16.09
C GLN A 263 18.42 -15.65 15.09
#